data_c74747875ade5a1ba890f1f26435bbae
#
_entry.id   c74747875ade5a1ba890f1f26435bbae
#
_cell.length_a   1.000
_cell.length_b   1.000
_cell.length_c   1.000
_cell.angle_alpha   90.00
_cell.angle_beta   90.00
_cell.angle_gamma   90.00
#
_symmetry.space_group_name_H-M   'P 1'
#
loop_
_entity.id
_entity.type
_entity.pdbx_description
1 polymer ?
#
loop_
_entity_poly.entity_id
_entity_poly.type
_entity_poly.pdbx_seq_one_letter_code
_entity_poly.pdbx_strand_id
1 'polypeptide(L)'
;MIVKILGSASSSFHGVQYNDKKVEKGKGELMQMKNFPSFINESSSKEEVRNYLKSISKNEKVKKPQFHAVISTKFQQHSKEELTKVAEDFMQEMGYGNQPCLVVFHNDTENNHVHIVSTRVDKQSGKKINDSYEKLKAQKAMMNIKERIYGKNNQETINNLLSYKISSLKQLELLMERNGFKLVKNKNDENALDILKNGVREKTINRKQLVFKNLKNDDRAKQIKAILNKYKEVYSNKVFKVEDRRHLEKMLPEEKQKEDWKPKIEFESELQKKLRDVFGIDVVFHHKDEFRPFGYTLIDHKTETVYKG
;
A
#
# COMPACT_ATOMS: atom_id res chain seq x y z
N MET A 1 -0.15 -0.06 -6.96
CA MET A 1 0.10 1.41 -6.82
C MET A 1 0.22 1.78 -5.35
N ILE A 2 1.11 2.69 -5.03
CA ILE A 2 1.30 3.28 -3.69
C ILE A 2 1.41 4.79 -3.82
N VAL A 3 1.08 5.50 -2.72
CA VAL A 3 1.20 6.96 -2.67
C VAL A 3 2.08 7.38 -1.50
N LYS A 4 2.87 8.41 -1.70
CA LYS A 4 3.67 9.08 -0.66
C LYS A 4 3.50 10.59 -0.74
N ILE A 5 3.22 11.21 0.41
CA ILE A 5 3.31 12.66 0.55
C ILE A 5 4.74 13.01 0.95
N LEU A 6 5.40 13.82 0.13
CA LEU A 6 6.78 14.22 0.38
C LEU A 6 6.85 15.32 1.43
N GLY A 7 7.81 15.16 2.36
CA GLY A 7 7.99 16.09 3.48
C GLY A 7 8.68 17.42 3.13
N SER A 8 9.23 17.55 1.91
CA SER A 8 9.89 18.76 1.41
C SER A 8 8.87 19.84 0.99
N ALA A 9 8.04 20.25 1.93
CA ALA A 9 7.04 21.27 1.72
C ALA A 9 7.68 22.65 1.94
N SER A 10 8.43 23.15 0.95
CA SER A 10 9.02 24.50 1.07
C SER A 10 8.08 25.54 0.50
N SER A 11 8.15 26.75 1.04
CA SER A 11 7.47 27.94 0.48
C SER A 11 8.00 28.31 -0.90
N SER A 12 9.13 27.76 -1.30
CA SER A 12 9.81 28.04 -2.59
C SER A 12 9.39 27.11 -3.73
N PHE A 13 8.51 26.15 -3.51
CA PHE A 13 8.02 25.21 -4.53
C PHE A 13 9.14 24.49 -5.30
N HIS A 14 10.15 23.99 -4.59
CA HIS A 14 11.24 23.23 -5.19
C HIS A 14 10.78 21.98 -5.95
N GLY A 15 9.60 21.45 -5.65
CA GLY A 15 9.01 20.34 -6.40
C GLY A 15 8.83 20.63 -7.89
N VAL A 16 8.49 21.86 -8.26
CA VAL A 16 8.41 22.29 -9.67
C VAL A 16 9.79 22.20 -10.32
N GLN A 17 10.80 22.79 -9.68
CA GLN A 17 12.17 22.80 -10.21
C GLN A 17 12.78 21.40 -10.33
N TYR A 18 12.48 20.52 -9.38
CA TYR A 18 12.96 19.13 -9.40
C TYR A 18 12.40 18.37 -10.61
N ASN A 19 11.08 18.43 -10.82
CA ASN A 19 10.41 17.74 -11.90
C ASN A 19 10.86 18.28 -13.27
N ASP A 20 11.02 19.57 -13.40
CA ASP A 20 11.46 20.22 -14.61
C ASP A 20 12.89 19.81 -15.02
N LYS A 21 13.83 19.71 -14.06
CA LYS A 21 15.16 19.16 -14.33
C LYS A 21 15.14 17.72 -14.84
N LYS A 22 14.14 16.92 -14.46
CA LYS A 22 13.97 15.55 -14.96
C LYS A 22 13.43 15.56 -16.40
N VAL A 23 12.50 16.47 -16.71
CA VAL A 23 11.98 16.66 -18.08
C VAL A 23 13.10 17.12 -19.01
N GLU A 24 13.88 18.14 -18.63
CA GLU A 24 15.04 18.63 -19.39
C GLU A 24 16.07 17.53 -19.70
N LYS A 25 16.23 16.57 -18.81
CA LYS A 25 17.16 15.42 -18.99
C LYS A 25 16.54 14.24 -19.74
N GLY A 26 15.33 14.36 -20.27
CA GLY A 26 14.61 13.26 -20.94
C GLY A 26 14.22 12.11 -20.01
N LYS A 27 14.21 12.32 -18.68
CA LYS A 27 13.86 11.35 -17.65
C LYS A 27 12.48 11.55 -17.06
N GLY A 28 11.75 12.52 -17.58
CA GLY A 28 10.39 12.85 -17.17
C GLY A 28 9.63 13.49 -18.32
N GLU A 29 8.31 13.53 -18.19
CA GLU A 29 7.39 14.14 -19.14
C GLU A 29 6.32 14.90 -18.37
N LEU A 30 6.09 16.17 -18.74
CA LEU A 30 4.97 16.93 -18.21
C LEU A 30 3.68 16.39 -18.80
N MET A 31 2.87 15.74 -17.96
CA MET A 31 1.62 15.11 -18.39
C MET A 31 0.44 16.06 -18.33
N GLN A 32 0.45 16.97 -17.34
CA GLN A 32 -0.70 17.84 -17.14
C GLN A 32 -0.36 19.10 -16.34
N MET A 33 -0.93 20.20 -16.79
CA MET A 33 -1.09 21.45 -16.02
C MET A 33 -2.59 21.75 -15.88
N LYS A 34 -3.15 21.62 -14.66
CA LYS A 34 -4.59 21.78 -14.44
C LYS A 34 -4.88 22.93 -13.49
N ASN A 35 -5.99 23.64 -13.75
CA ASN A 35 -6.52 24.72 -12.93
C ASN A 35 -5.60 25.94 -12.77
N PHE A 36 -4.62 26.12 -13.62
CA PHE A 36 -3.86 27.35 -13.76
C PHE A 36 -4.68 28.39 -14.53
N PRO A 37 -4.40 29.70 -14.36
CA PRO A 37 -5.00 30.72 -15.21
C PRO A 37 -4.43 30.63 -16.63
N SER A 38 -5.14 31.19 -17.62
CA SER A 38 -4.79 31.04 -19.05
C SER A 38 -3.39 31.55 -19.41
N PHE A 39 -2.85 32.50 -18.65
CA PHE A 39 -1.50 33.03 -18.86
C PHE A 39 -0.38 32.13 -18.27
N ILE A 40 -0.72 31.06 -17.57
CA ILE A 40 0.22 30.04 -17.12
C ILE A 40 -0.15 28.72 -17.80
N ASN A 41 0.67 28.28 -18.73
CA ASN A 41 0.43 27.10 -19.56
C ASN A 41 1.73 26.30 -19.77
N GLU A 42 1.69 25.28 -20.61
CA GLU A 42 2.83 24.39 -20.88
C GLU A 42 4.06 25.08 -21.47
N SER A 43 3.88 26.27 -22.08
CA SER A 43 4.98 27.10 -22.61
C SER A 43 5.57 28.04 -21.55
N SER A 44 4.93 28.14 -20.37
CA SER A 44 5.42 28.99 -19.29
C SER A 44 6.70 28.42 -18.68
N SER A 45 7.62 29.36 -18.37
CA SER A 45 8.85 28.97 -17.67
C SER A 45 8.54 28.41 -16.27
N LYS A 46 9.41 27.53 -15.79
CA LYS A 46 9.33 26.98 -14.41
C LYS A 46 9.30 28.08 -13.33
N GLU A 47 9.91 29.23 -13.62
CA GLU A 47 9.93 30.35 -12.70
C GLU A 47 8.57 31.03 -12.64
N GLU A 48 7.91 31.25 -13.77
CA GLU A 48 6.55 31.77 -13.82
C GLU A 48 5.57 30.89 -13.08
N VAL A 49 5.61 29.58 -13.32
CA VAL A 49 4.78 28.59 -12.61
C VAL A 49 5.03 28.62 -11.10
N ARG A 50 6.30 28.66 -10.69
CA ARG A 50 6.66 28.76 -9.25
C ARG A 50 6.20 30.07 -8.64
N ASN A 51 6.40 31.18 -9.32
CA ASN A 51 5.99 32.50 -8.84
C ASN A 51 4.48 32.61 -8.72
N TYR A 52 3.72 32.03 -9.66
CA TYR A 52 2.28 31.92 -9.54
C TYR A 52 1.88 31.09 -8.30
N LEU A 53 2.42 29.88 -8.14
CA LEU A 53 2.12 29.04 -6.98
C LEU A 53 2.49 29.70 -5.65
N LYS A 54 3.63 30.44 -5.60
CA LYS A 54 4.01 31.23 -4.43
C LYS A 54 3.01 32.34 -4.15
N SER A 55 2.55 33.06 -5.20
CA SER A 55 1.66 34.21 -5.04
C SER A 55 0.31 33.80 -4.43
N ILE A 56 -0.32 32.72 -4.94
CA ILE A 56 -1.60 32.21 -4.43
C ILE A 56 -1.48 31.50 -3.07
N SER A 57 -0.24 31.16 -2.67
CA SER A 57 0.04 30.44 -1.42
C SER A 57 0.46 31.37 -0.28
N LYS A 58 0.41 32.69 -0.48
CA LYS A 58 0.74 33.67 0.55
C LYS A 58 -0.26 33.59 1.70
N ASN A 59 0.16 32.96 2.80
CA ASN A 59 -0.61 32.88 4.03
C ASN A 59 0.37 32.71 5.20
N GLU A 60 0.42 33.67 6.10
CA GLU A 60 1.35 33.69 7.25
C GLU A 60 1.21 32.51 8.18
N LYS A 61 0.00 31.92 8.26
CA LYS A 61 -0.30 30.76 9.08
C LYS A 61 0.14 29.44 8.44
N VAL A 62 0.53 29.44 7.14
CA VAL A 62 0.87 28.21 6.40
C VAL A 62 2.38 28.16 6.13
N LYS A 63 3.12 27.55 7.05
CA LYS A 63 4.59 27.43 6.94
C LYS A 63 5.04 26.49 5.80
N LYS A 64 4.18 25.55 5.38
CA LYS A 64 4.49 24.52 4.37
C LYS A 64 3.41 24.49 3.28
N PRO A 65 3.35 25.50 2.41
CA PRO A 65 2.28 25.63 1.44
C PRO A 65 2.35 24.62 0.29
N GLN A 66 3.54 24.13 -0.09
CA GLN A 66 3.65 23.17 -1.19
C GLN A 66 3.03 21.82 -0.80
N PHE A 67 2.08 21.36 -1.60
CA PHE A 67 1.67 19.95 -1.63
C PHE A 67 2.51 19.22 -2.69
N HIS A 68 3.12 18.10 -2.30
CA HIS A 68 3.90 17.27 -3.22
C HIS A 68 3.66 15.81 -2.90
N ALA A 69 3.08 15.08 -3.85
CA ALA A 69 2.81 13.66 -3.75
C ALA A 69 3.51 12.90 -4.88
N VAL A 70 3.80 11.63 -4.63
CA VAL A 70 4.29 10.68 -5.64
C VAL A 70 3.36 9.49 -5.63
N ILE A 71 2.88 9.09 -6.79
CA ILE A 71 2.13 7.85 -7.01
C ILE A 71 3.01 6.94 -7.86
N SER A 72 3.37 5.78 -7.31
CA SER A 72 4.24 4.80 -7.96
C SER A 72 3.51 3.49 -8.21
N THR A 73 3.82 2.84 -9.31
CA THR A 73 3.34 1.51 -9.64
C THR A 73 4.48 0.50 -9.55
N LYS A 74 4.15 -0.79 -9.57
CA LYS A 74 5.15 -1.86 -9.63
C LYS A 74 5.64 -1.99 -11.07
N PHE A 75 6.94 -1.86 -11.26
CA PHE A 75 7.54 -1.88 -12.59
C PHE A 75 6.81 -0.91 -13.54
N GLN A 76 6.58 -1.34 -14.77
CA GLN A 76 5.89 -0.57 -15.81
C GLN A 76 4.44 -1.02 -16.05
N GLN A 77 3.76 -1.53 -15.01
CA GLN A 77 2.41 -2.11 -15.13
C GLN A 77 1.33 -1.10 -15.54
N HIS A 78 1.59 0.21 -15.42
CA HIS A 78 0.64 1.26 -15.78
C HIS A 78 1.32 2.25 -16.74
N SER A 79 0.58 2.66 -17.73
CA SER A 79 1.02 3.69 -18.67
C SER A 79 1.07 5.07 -18.00
N LYS A 80 1.73 6.03 -18.64
CA LYS A 80 1.78 7.42 -18.16
C LYS A 80 0.39 8.06 -18.14
N GLU A 81 -0.48 7.72 -19.11
CA GLU A 81 -1.86 8.20 -19.21
C GLU A 81 -2.72 7.67 -18.04
N GLU A 82 -2.60 6.37 -17.74
CA GLU A 82 -3.30 5.74 -16.61
C GLU A 82 -2.87 6.37 -15.28
N LEU A 83 -1.57 6.56 -15.09
CA LEU A 83 -1.06 7.19 -13.85
C LEU A 83 -1.47 8.66 -13.74
N THR A 84 -1.57 9.37 -14.86
CA THR A 84 -2.07 10.76 -14.89
C THR A 84 -3.53 10.83 -14.46
N LYS A 85 -4.38 9.91 -14.96
CA LYS A 85 -5.77 9.82 -14.54
C LYS A 85 -5.91 9.48 -13.06
N VAL A 86 -5.09 8.55 -12.57
CA VAL A 86 -5.03 8.22 -11.14
C VAL A 86 -4.61 9.44 -10.30
N ALA A 87 -3.68 10.26 -10.81
CA ALA A 87 -3.27 11.49 -10.13
C ALA A 87 -4.41 12.52 -10.06
N GLU A 88 -5.20 12.67 -11.11
CA GLU A 88 -6.41 13.53 -11.10
C GLU A 88 -7.44 13.06 -10.05
N ASP A 89 -7.78 11.77 -10.08
CA ASP A 89 -8.70 11.18 -9.13
C ASP A 89 -8.20 11.34 -7.69
N PHE A 90 -6.88 11.20 -7.50
CA PHE A 90 -6.25 11.38 -6.21
C PHE A 90 -6.35 12.81 -5.71
N MET A 91 -6.16 13.81 -6.58
CA MET A 91 -6.34 15.22 -6.22
C MET A 91 -7.79 15.52 -5.81
N GLN A 92 -8.78 14.92 -6.48
CA GLN A 92 -10.20 15.06 -6.10
C GLN A 92 -10.45 14.45 -4.72
N GLU A 93 -10.06 13.20 -4.50
CA GLU A 93 -10.25 12.49 -3.23
C GLU A 93 -9.56 13.18 -2.04
N MET A 94 -8.44 13.85 -2.29
CA MET A 94 -7.69 14.60 -1.28
C MET A 94 -8.28 16.00 -1.00
N GLY A 95 -9.28 16.45 -1.76
CA GLY A 95 -9.86 17.79 -1.64
C GLY A 95 -9.04 18.90 -2.33
N TYR A 96 -8.14 18.52 -3.21
CA TYR A 96 -7.30 19.46 -4.01
C TYR A 96 -7.78 19.60 -5.46
N GLY A 97 -8.94 19.06 -5.82
CA GLY A 97 -9.41 18.96 -7.20
C GLY A 97 -9.51 20.28 -7.96
N ASN A 98 -9.75 21.40 -7.26
CA ASN A 98 -9.82 22.74 -7.84
C ASN A 98 -8.50 23.52 -7.76
N GLN A 99 -7.48 22.95 -7.13
CA GLN A 99 -6.20 23.61 -6.97
C GLN A 99 -5.36 23.50 -8.26
N PRO A 100 -4.52 24.51 -8.57
CA PRO A 100 -3.56 24.38 -9.65
C PRO A 100 -2.60 23.25 -9.33
N CYS A 101 -2.42 22.33 -10.27
CA CYS A 101 -1.51 21.22 -10.10
C CYS A 101 -0.73 20.89 -11.38
N LEU A 102 0.50 20.45 -11.18
CA LEU A 102 1.38 19.84 -12.17
C LEU A 102 1.42 18.36 -11.94
N VAL A 103 1.29 17.58 -13.01
CA VAL A 103 1.51 16.13 -13.00
C VAL A 103 2.66 15.84 -13.96
N VAL A 104 3.73 15.26 -13.43
CA VAL A 104 4.94 14.92 -14.20
C VAL A 104 5.21 13.44 -14.04
N PHE A 105 5.27 12.74 -15.17
CA PHE A 105 5.64 11.32 -15.22
C PHE A 105 7.16 11.16 -15.21
N HIS A 106 7.66 10.16 -14.49
CA HIS A 106 9.07 9.78 -14.48
C HIS A 106 9.21 8.29 -14.82
N ASN A 107 10.22 7.98 -15.63
CA ASN A 107 10.58 6.64 -16.07
C ASN A 107 12.06 6.30 -15.81
N ASP A 108 12.70 7.04 -14.93
CA ASP A 108 14.12 6.92 -14.62
C ASP A 108 14.45 5.88 -13.54
N THR A 109 13.45 5.11 -13.14
CA THR A 109 13.58 3.98 -12.21
C THR A 109 12.87 2.75 -12.78
N GLU A 110 13.04 1.59 -12.15
CA GLU A 110 12.33 0.36 -12.54
C GLU A 110 10.80 0.49 -12.45
N ASN A 111 10.32 1.45 -11.67
CA ASN A 111 8.90 1.67 -11.43
C ASN A 111 8.43 2.97 -12.07
N ASN A 112 7.43 2.88 -12.93
CA ASN A 112 6.73 4.07 -13.43
C ASN A 112 6.08 4.82 -12.26
N HIS A 113 6.25 6.14 -12.25
CA HIS A 113 5.65 6.98 -11.23
C HIS A 113 5.33 8.39 -11.72
N VAL A 114 4.37 9.02 -11.05
CA VAL A 114 4.02 10.42 -11.31
C VAL A 114 4.23 11.25 -10.06
N HIS A 115 4.79 12.43 -10.26
CA HIS A 115 4.87 13.49 -9.27
C HIS A 115 3.71 14.46 -9.45
N ILE A 116 3.09 14.85 -8.35
CA ILE A 116 2.00 15.81 -8.28
C ILE A 116 2.48 16.98 -7.42
N VAL A 117 2.53 18.19 -8.00
CA VAL A 117 2.88 19.40 -7.26
C VAL A 117 1.70 20.36 -7.28
N SER A 118 1.30 20.84 -6.12
CA SER A 118 0.17 21.76 -5.91
C SER A 118 0.38 22.59 -4.64
N THR A 119 -0.64 23.30 -4.20
CA THR A 119 -0.62 24.11 -2.98
C THR A 119 -1.63 23.65 -1.95
N ARG A 120 -1.26 23.74 -0.64
CA ARG A 120 -2.15 23.53 0.52
C ARG A 120 -2.95 24.79 0.88
N VAL A 121 -2.85 25.84 0.09
CA VAL A 121 -3.64 27.07 0.27
C VAL A 121 -4.68 27.12 -0.84
N ASP A 122 -5.94 27.21 -0.46
CA ASP A 122 -7.04 27.28 -1.41
C ASP A 122 -6.94 28.58 -2.23
N LYS A 123 -6.88 28.44 -3.55
CA LYS A 123 -6.61 29.56 -4.47
C LYS A 123 -7.70 30.64 -4.48
N GLN A 124 -8.92 30.30 -4.04
CA GLN A 124 -10.05 31.24 -4.03
C GLN A 124 -10.16 31.95 -2.68
N SER A 125 -10.10 31.19 -1.59
CA SER A 125 -10.32 31.73 -0.25
C SER A 125 -9.03 32.15 0.48
N GLY A 126 -7.86 31.78 -0.02
CA GLY A 126 -6.58 31.97 0.65
C GLY A 126 -6.42 31.20 1.96
N LYS A 127 -7.38 30.32 2.30
CA LYS A 127 -7.35 29.53 3.53
C LYS A 127 -6.55 28.26 3.34
N LYS A 128 -5.97 27.75 4.44
CA LYS A 128 -5.31 26.45 4.44
C LYS A 128 -6.31 25.33 4.23
N ILE A 129 -6.05 24.47 3.25
CA ILE A 129 -6.77 23.19 3.08
C ILE A 129 -6.39 22.28 4.24
N ASN A 130 -7.37 21.57 4.81
CA ASN A 130 -7.15 20.73 5.97
C ASN A 130 -6.23 19.55 5.66
N ASP A 131 -4.98 19.65 6.10
CA ASP A 131 -3.92 18.64 5.98
C ASP A 131 -3.75 17.74 7.23
N SER A 132 -4.67 17.80 8.19
CA SER A 132 -4.66 16.91 9.35
C SER A 132 -4.72 15.45 8.88
N TYR A 133 -3.79 14.63 9.39
CA TYR A 133 -3.67 13.22 8.99
C TYR A 133 -3.50 13.02 7.48
N GLU A 134 -2.85 13.95 6.77
CA GLU A 134 -2.71 13.98 5.31
C GLU A 134 -2.20 12.64 4.74
N LYS A 135 -1.23 11.99 5.41
CA LYS A 135 -0.71 10.69 5.00
C LYS A 135 -1.77 9.58 5.05
N LEU A 136 -2.62 9.55 6.09
CA LEU A 136 -3.70 8.57 6.21
C LEU A 136 -4.81 8.84 5.18
N LYS A 137 -5.16 10.12 4.98
CA LYS A 137 -6.11 10.52 3.92
C LYS A 137 -5.58 10.08 2.54
N ALA A 138 -4.30 10.27 2.26
CA ALA A 138 -3.67 9.85 1.01
C ALA A 138 -3.75 8.33 0.80
N GLN A 139 -3.49 7.53 1.84
CA GLN A 139 -3.63 6.07 1.75
C GLN A 139 -5.09 5.67 1.49
N LYS A 140 -6.04 6.30 2.18
CA LYS A 140 -7.47 6.04 1.98
C LYS A 140 -7.92 6.42 0.56
N ALA A 141 -7.55 7.60 0.07
CA ALA A 141 -7.83 8.04 -1.30
C ALA A 141 -7.30 7.03 -2.33
N MET A 142 -6.04 6.61 -2.18
CA MET A 142 -5.45 5.61 -3.08
C MET A 142 -6.16 4.25 -3.00
N MET A 143 -6.66 3.85 -1.83
CA MET A 143 -7.43 2.61 -1.68
C MET A 143 -8.76 2.69 -2.41
N ASN A 144 -9.51 3.79 -2.26
CA ASN A 144 -10.77 4.04 -2.98
C ASN A 144 -10.56 4.00 -4.50
N ILE A 145 -9.50 4.63 -4.99
CA ILE A 145 -9.15 4.64 -6.42
C ILE A 145 -8.84 3.23 -6.91
N LYS A 146 -8.01 2.48 -6.17
CA LYS A 146 -7.67 1.09 -6.52
C LYS A 146 -8.90 0.18 -6.53
N GLU A 147 -9.83 0.38 -5.61
CA GLU A 147 -11.09 -0.35 -5.57
C GLU A 147 -11.95 -0.06 -6.82
N ARG A 148 -12.03 1.21 -7.24
CA ARG A 148 -12.73 1.58 -8.48
C ARG A 148 -12.09 0.99 -9.74
N ILE A 149 -10.77 0.99 -9.82
CA ILE A 149 -10.04 0.52 -11.00
C ILE A 149 -10.04 -1.01 -11.10
N TYR A 150 -9.84 -1.71 -9.97
CA TYR A 150 -9.61 -3.17 -9.98
C TYR A 150 -10.79 -3.98 -9.45
N GLY A 151 -11.88 -3.34 -9.00
CA GLY A 151 -13.03 -4.01 -8.41
C GLY A 151 -12.71 -4.83 -7.14
N LYS A 152 -11.54 -4.63 -6.52
CA LYS A 152 -11.15 -5.36 -5.31
C LYS A 152 -11.70 -4.65 -4.08
N ASN A 153 -12.77 -5.23 -3.52
CA ASN A 153 -13.37 -4.74 -2.28
C ASN A 153 -12.65 -5.29 -1.05
N ASN A 154 -12.02 -4.39 -0.26
CA ASN A 154 -11.38 -4.79 0.99
C ASN A 154 -12.37 -5.37 1.99
N GLN A 155 -13.63 -4.89 2.00
CA GLN A 155 -14.67 -5.39 2.90
C GLN A 155 -15.04 -6.84 2.58
N GLU A 156 -15.17 -7.18 1.30
CA GLU A 156 -15.41 -8.54 0.84
C GLU A 156 -14.24 -9.46 1.22
N THR A 157 -13.00 -9.02 0.95
CA THR A 157 -11.80 -9.76 1.35
C THR A 157 -11.77 -9.99 2.87
N ILE A 158 -12.03 -8.98 3.68
CA ILE A 158 -12.07 -9.10 5.14
C ILE A 158 -13.17 -10.08 5.58
N ASN A 159 -14.37 -9.99 4.98
CA ASN A 159 -15.47 -10.90 5.31
C ASN A 159 -15.10 -12.35 4.99
N ASN A 160 -14.48 -12.60 3.83
CA ASN A 160 -13.99 -13.91 3.44
C ASN A 160 -12.91 -14.43 4.39
N LEU A 161 -12.00 -13.59 4.88
CA LEU A 161 -10.98 -13.98 5.86
C LEU A 161 -11.59 -14.26 7.25
N LEU A 162 -12.65 -13.54 7.62
CA LEU A 162 -13.37 -13.77 8.88
C LEU A 162 -14.22 -15.03 8.87
N SER A 163 -14.57 -15.61 7.71
CA SER A 163 -15.30 -16.87 7.58
C SER A 163 -14.44 -18.11 7.84
N TYR A 164 -13.10 -17.96 7.82
CA TYR A 164 -12.18 -19.05 8.06
C TYR A 164 -12.39 -19.69 9.43
N LYS A 165 -12.34 -21.01 9.47
CA LYS A 165 -12.33 -21.79 10.72
C LYS A 165 -10.97 -21.66 11.38
N ILE A 166 -10.93 -21.02 12.52
CA ILE A 166 -9.73 -20.75 13.32
C ILE A 166 -9.86 -21.30 14.73
N SER A 167 -8.75 -21.61 15.38
CA SER A 167 -8.71 -22.08 16.78
C SER A 167 -8.12 -21.03 17.74
N SER A 168 -7.61 -19.92 17.24
CA SER A 168 -7.03 -18.86 18.08
C SER A 168 -6.99 -17.51 17.37
N LEU A 169 -6.92 -16.44 18.16
CA LEU A 169 -6.75 -15.09 17.63
C LEU A 169 -5.43 -14.93 16.84
N LYS A 170 -4.35 -15.61 17.27
CA LYS A 170 -3.06 -15.59 16.55
C LYS A 170 -3.16 -16.13 15.12
N GLN A 171 -4.03 -17.12 14.89
CA GLN A 171 -4.29 -17.63 13.55
C GLN A 171 -5.02 -16.59 12.68
N LEU A 172 -5.97 -15.84 13.26
CA LEU A 172 -6.63 -14.74 12.56
C LEU A 172 -5.65 -13.61 12.23
N GLU A 173 -4.81 -13.23 13.18
CA GLU A 173 -3.75 -12.23 12.97
C GLU A 173 -2.85 -12.63 11.80
N LEU A 174 -2.36 -13.87 11.79
CA LEU A 174 -1.54 -14.42 10.71
C LEU A 174 -2.24 -14.39 9.36
N LEU A 175 -3.50 -14.82 9.30
CA LEU A 175 -4.31 -14.85 8.10
C LEU A 175 -4.53 -13.42 7.54
N MET A 176 -4.81 -12.47 8.41
CA MET A 176 -4.96 -11.05 8.05
C MET A 176 -3.65 -10.45 7.55
N GLU A 177 -2.53 -10.69 8.24
CA GLU A 177 -1.20 -10.19 7.84
C GLU A 177 -0.80 -10.68 6.45
N ARG A 178 -1.03 -11.94 6.13
CA ARG A 178 -0.72 -12.50 4.81
C ARG A 178 -1.53 -11.85 3.68
N ASN A 179 -2.68 -11.27 4.01
CA ASN A 179 -3.53 -10.53 3.07
C ASN A 179 -3.34 -9.00 3.14
N GLY A 180 -2.30 -8.55 3.85
CA GLY A 180 -1.93 -7.13 3.95
C GLY A 180 -2.77 -6.32 4.92
N PHE A 181 -3.51 -6.99 5.82
CA PHE A 181 -4.24 -6.35 6.90
C PHE A 181 -3.51 -6.51 8.23
N LYS A 182 -3.70 -5.57 9.14
CA LYS A 182 -3.19 -5.62 10.50
C LYS A 182 -4.34 -5.60 11.49
N LEU A 183 -4.34 -6.53 12.43
CA LEU A 183 -5.29 -6.57 13.53
C LEU A 183 -4.71 -5.82 14.74
N VAL A 184 -5.46 -4.89 15.30
CA VAL A 184 -5.05 -4.11 16.48
C VAL A 184 -6.19 -3.97 17.47
N LYS A 185 -5.88 -3.78 18.74
CA LYS A 185 -6.90 -3.48 19.76
C LYS A 185 -7.53 -2.12 19.47
N ASN A 186 -8.84 -2.02 19.60
CA ASN A 186 -9.52 -0.75 19.50
C ASN A 186 -9.18 0.10 20.74
N LYS A 187 -9.01 1.41 20.53
CA LYS A 187 -8.59 2.33 21.60
C LYS A 187 -9.72 2.67 22.57
N ASN A 188 -10.98 2.58 22.10
CA ASN A 188 -12.16 3.02 22.85
C ASN A 188 -13.01 1.86 23.39
N ASP A 189 -12.77 0.63 22.90
CA ASP A 189 -13.50 -0.57 23.31
C ASP A 189 -12.53 -1.77 23.41
N GLU A 190 -12.28 -2.23 24.64
CA GLU A 190 -11.39 -3.38 24.91
C GLU A 190 -11.88 -4.70 24.29
N ASN A 191 -13.19 -4.81 24.02
CA ASN A 191 -13.79 -5.96 23.37
C ASN A 191 -13.77 -5.89 21.84
N ALA A 192 -13.27 -4.79 21.28
CA ALA A 192 -13.21 -4.62 19.84
C ALA A 192 -11.78 -4.74 19.28
N LEU A 193 -11.71 -5.16 18.02
CA LEU A 193 -10.48 -5.20 17.24
C LEU A 193 -10.69 -4.39 15.96
N ASP A 194 -9.73 -3.55 15.64
CA ASP A 194 -9.70 -2.81 14.39
C ASP A 194 -8.85 -3.56 13.35
N ILE A 195 -9.38 -3.70 12.16
CA ILE A 195 -8.68 -4.23 10.99
C ILE A 195 -8.18 -3.03 10.18
N LEU A 196 -6.86 -2.92 10.07
CA LEU A 196 -6.20 -1.81 9.38
C LEU A 196 -5.55 -2.31 8.08
N LYS A 197 -5.57 -1.45 7.06
CA LYS A 197 -4.75 -1.60 5.84
C LYS A 197 -3.98 -0.30 5.60
N ASN A 198 -2.66 -0.39 5.48
CA ASN A 198 -1.78 0.78 5.34
C ASN A 198 -2.04 1.88 6.40
N GLY A 199 -2.39 1.48 7.63
CA GLY A 199 -2.72 2.40 8.72
C GLY A 199 -4.15 2.96 8.70
N VAL A 200 -4.94 2.70 7.66
CA VAL A 200 -6.36 3.08 7.57
C VAL A 200 -7.22 1.98 8.17
N ARG A 201 -8.19 2.36 9.04
CA ARG A 201 -9.15 1.44 9.60
C ARG A 201 -10.20 1.08 8.56
N GLU A 202 -10.25 -0.21 8.22
CA GLU A 202 -11.21 -0.78 7.26
C GLU A 202 -12.49 -1.25 7.94
N LYS A 203 -12.33 -1.93 9.08
CA LYS A 203 -13.45 -2.52 9.81
C LYS A 203 -13.12 -2.64 11.30
N THR A 204 -14.13 -2.52 12.15
CA THR A 204 -14.06 -2.88 13.57
C THR A 204 -14.91 -4.12 13.78
N ILE A 205 -14.40 -5.11 14.49
CA ILE A 205 -15.08 -6.36 14.84
C ILE A 205 -15.12 -6.54 16.35
N ASN A 206 -16.19 -7.13 16.88
CA ASN A 206 -16.26 -7.48 18.28
C ASN A 206 -15.61 -8.84 18.53
N ARG A 207 -14.71 -8.94 19.52
CA ARG A 207 -14.02 -10.19 19.88
C ARG A 207 -14.97 -11.32 20.27
N LYS A 208 -16.13 -10.99 20.85
CA LYS A 208 -17.16 -11.96 21.23
C LYS A 208 -17.84 -12.63 20.02
N GLN A 209 -17.74 -12.02 18.84
CA GLN A 209 -18.27 -12.58 17.58
C GLN A 209 -17.30 -13.60 16.94
N LEU A 210 -16.07 -13.66 17.41
CA LEU A 210 -15.08 -14.62 16.90
C LEU A 210 -15.34 -16.01 17.51
N VAL A 211 -15.63 -16.97 16.65
CA VAL A 211 -15.87 -18.35 17.04
C VAL A 211 -14.60 -19.18 16.83
N PHE A 212 -13.99 -19.64 17.92
CA PHE A 212 -12.83 -20.52 17.86
C PHE A 212 -13.27 -21.98 17.87
N LYS A 213 -12.84 -22.75 16.86
CA LYS A 213 -13.20 -24.16 16.68
C LYS A 213 -12.07 -25.09 17.15
N ASN A 214 -12.45 -26.20 17.78
CA ASN A 214 -11.50 -27.26 18.05
C ASN A 214 -11.35 -28.14 16.81
N LEU A 215 -10.19 -28.07 16.13
CA LEU A 215 -9.93 -28.75 14.86
C LEU A 215 -9.04 -29.99 15.01
N LYS A 216 -8.83 -30.49 16.24
CA LYS A 216 -7.88 -31.61 16.49
C LYS A 216 -8.25 -32.93 15.81
N ASN A 217 -9.52 -33.22 15.59
CA ASN A 217 -10.01 -34.47 15.02
C ASN A 217 -10.74 -34.30 13.68
N ASP A 218 -10.43 -33.23 12.97
CA ASP A 218 -11.02 -32.94 11.67
C ASP A 218 -10.49 -33.91 10.60
N ASP A 219 -11.39 -34.52 9.82
CA ASP A 219 -11.05 -35.48 8.75
C ASP A 219 -10.19 -34.81 7.67
N ARG A 220 -10.38 -33.52 7.44
CA ARG A 220 -9.53 -32.76 6.52
C ARG A 220 -8.10 -32.65 7.04
N ALA A 221 -7.89 -32.48 8.33
CA ALA A 221 -6.55 -32.53 8.94
C ALA A 221 -5.85 -33.86 8.70
N LYS A 222 -6.59 -34.99 8.79
CA LYS A 222 -6.07 -36.31 8.45
C LYS A 222 -5.67 -36.45 6.99
N GLN A 223 -6.50 -35.92 6.07
CA GLN A 223 -6.18 -35.86 4.64
C GLN A 223 -4.93 -35.05 4.37
N ILE A 224 -4.81 -33.83 4.96
CA ILE A 224 -3.63 -32.99 4.82
C ILE A 224 -2.38 -33.71 5.33
N LYS A 225 -2.47 -34.41 6.47
CA LYS A 225 -1.37 -35.21 6.99
C LYS A 225 -0.96 -36.33 6.03
N ALA A 226 -1.91 -36.98 5.40
CA ALA A 226 -1.64 -38.02 4.39
C ALA A 226 -0.97 -37.42 3.14
N ILE A 227 -1.44 -36.27 2.67
CA ILE A 227 -0.83 -35.54 1.55
C ILE A 227 0.63 -35.15 1.91
N LEU A 228 0.85 -34.58 3.09
CA LEU A 228 2.19 -34.20 3.57
C LEU A 228 3.11 -35.43 3.61
N ASN A 229 2.65 -36.55 4.17
CA ASN A 229 3.44 -37.77 4.28
C ASN A 229 3.81 -38.37 2.91
N LYS A 230 2.90 -38.32 1.95
CA LYS A 230 3.15 -38.80 0.58
C LYS A 230 4.14 -37.93 -0.17
N TYR A 231 3.95 -36.61 -0.13
CA TYR A 231 4.71 -35.68 -0.97
C TYR A 231 6.06 -35.28 -0.39
N LYS A 232 6.29 -35.43 0.95
CA LYS A 232 7.61 -35.21 1.56
C LYS A 232 8.68 -36.22 1.09
N GLU A 233 8.27 -37.37 0.55
CA GLU A 233 9.19 -38.36 -0.01
C GLU A 233 9.60 -38.03 -1.45
N VAL A 234 8.76 -37.25 -2.16
CA VAL A 234 8.96 -36.90 -3.57
C VAL A 234 9.60 -35.54 -3.74
N TYR A 235 9.23 -34.58 -2.90
CA TYR A 235 9.71 -33.20 -3.00
C TYR A 235 10.61 -32.83 -1.83
N SER A 236 11.66 -32.06 -2.11
CA SER A 236 12.57 -31.60 -1.06
C SER A 236 11.82 -30.80 0.00
N ASN A 237 12.03 -31.20 1.27
CA ASN A 237 11.54 -30.48 2.45
C ASN A 237 12.57 -29.50 3.00
N LYS A 238 13.73 -29.37 2.34
CA LYS A 238 14.75 -28.37 2.71
C LYS A 238 14.17 -26.99 2.54
N VAL A 239 14.20 -26.25 3.62
CA VAL A 239 13.70 -24.86 3.67
C VAL A 239 14.83 -23.93 3.25
N PHE A 240 14.57 -23.02 2.35
CA PHE A 240 15.49 -21.99 1.93
C PHE A 240 14.88 -20.60 2.18
N LYS A 241 15.76 -19.62 2.31
CA LYS A 241 15.39 -18.23 2.57
C LYS A 241 14.83 -17.61 1.31
N VAL A 242 13.62 -17.09 1.37
CA VAL A 242 12.95 -16.39 0.27
C VAL A 242 12.63 -14.98 0.71
N GLU A 243 13.02 -13.99 -0.08
CA GLU A 243 12.63 -12.60 0.17
C GLU A 243 11.14 -12.39 -0.15
N ASP A 244 10.41 -11.86 0.82
CA ASP A 244 9.04 -11.43 0.61
C ASP A 244 8.99 -10.13 -0.19
N ARG A 245 8.89 -10.27 -1.51
CA ARG A 245 8.83 -9.12 -2.43
C ARG A 245 7.54 -8.31 -2.37
N ARG A 246 6.53 -8.73 -1.60
CA ARG A 246 5.29 -7.94 -1.42
C ARG A 246 5.57 -6.56 -0.84
N HIS A 247 6.62 -6.40 -0.07
CA HIS A 247 7.06 -5.13 0.45
C HIS A 247 7.76 -4.25 -0.58
N LEU A 248 8.32 -4.82 -1.64
CA LEU A 248 8.91 -4.05 -2.75
C LEU A 248 7.85 -3.20 -3.46
N GLU A 249 6.58 -3.61 -3.44
CA GLU A 249 5.46 -2.79 -3.95
C GLU A 249 5.23 -1.50 -3.16
N LYS A 250 5.77 -1.42 -1.95
CA LYS A 250 5.71 -0.23 -1.09
C LYS A 250 6.95 0.65 -1.22
N MET A 251 7.96 0.20 -1.94
CA MET A 251 9.17 0.98 -2.15
C MET A 251 8.91 2.09 -3.16
N LEU A 252 9.16 3.27 -2.68
CA LEU A 252 9.33 4.43 -3.55
C LEU A 252 10.72 4.39 -4.18
N PRO A 253 10.89 5.09 -5.33
CA PRO A 253 12.21 5.26 -5.92
C PRO A 253 13.22 5.69 -4.85
N GLU A 254 14.45 5.27 -5.02
CA GLU A 254 15.62 5.30 -4.13
C GLU A 254 15.82 6.52 -3.24
N GLU A 255 15.17 7.62 -3.53
CA GLU A 255 15.42 8.89 -2.84
C GLU A 255 15.15 8.83 -1.34
N LYS A 256 14.48 7.79 -0.83
CA LYS A 256 14.12 7.75 0.60
C LYS A 256 13.63 6.39 1.11
N GLN A 257 14.39 5.35 0.85
CA GLN A 257 14.31 4.19 1.73
C GLN A 257 14.70 4.65 3.14
N LYS A 258 13.81 4.44 4.11
CA LYS A 258 14.23 4.62 5.49
C LYS A 258 15.26 3.54 5.80
N GLU A 259 16.32 3.91 6.52
CA GLU A 259 17.39 3.00 6.94
C GLU A 259 16.91 1.78 7.75
N ASP A 260 15.69 1.85 8.29
CA ASP A 260 15.03 0.79 9.07
C ASP A 260 14.20 -0.19 8.24
N TRP A 261 14.12 0.01 6.91
CA TRP A 261 13.38 -0.92 6.05
C TRP A 261 14.21 -2.19 5.82
N LYS A 262 13.62 -3.34 6.16
CA LYS A 262 14.18 -4.67 5.86
C LYS A 262 13.14 -5.50 5.13
N PRO A 263 13.52 -6.24 4.06
CA PRO A 263 12.60 -7.17 3.41
C PRO A 263 12.16 -8.24 4.42
N LYS A 264 10.87 -8.57 4.41
CA LYS A 264 10.37 -9.71 5.18
C LYS A 264 10.88 -10.98 4.51
N ILE A 265 11.57 -11.79 5.29
CA ILE A 265 12.14 -13.04 4.83
C ILE A 265 11.14 -14.16 5.17
N GLU A 266 10.81 -14.97 4.19
CA GLU A 266 10.05 -16.21 4.36
C GLU A 266 10.93 -17.40 4.01
N PHE A 267 10.69 -18.51 4.69
CA PHE A 267 11.34 -19.77 4.38
C PHE A 267 10.38 -20.65 3.58
N GLU A 268 10.81 -21.14 2.46
CA GLU A 268 10.01 -21.97 1.56
C GLU A 268 10.81 -23.21 1.14
N SER A 269 10.13 -24.34 0.94
CA SER A 269 10.67 -25.55 0.36
C SER A 269 9.90 -25.89 -0.93
N GLU A 270 10.46 -26.80 -1.75
CA GLU A 270 9.75 -27.33 -2.92
C GLU A 270 8.42 -27.96 -2.55
N LEU A 271 8.41 -28.65 -1.41
CA LEU A 271 7.19 -29.24 -0.85
C LEU A 271 6.14 -28.16 -0.54
N GLN A 272 6.51 -27.06 0.11
CA GLN A 272 5.58 -25.95 0.39
C GLN A 272 5.00 -25.36 -0.89
N LYS A 273 5.87 -25.10 -1.87
CA LYS A 273 5.45 -24.59 -3.18
C LYS A 273 4.43 -25.54 -3.83
N LYS A 274 4.72 -26.85 -3.83
CA LYS A 274 3.82 -27.85 -4.39
C LYS A 274 2.49 -27.92 -3.66
N LEU A 275 2.50 -27.84 -2.33
CA LEU A 275 1.29 -27.85 -1.50
C LEU A 275 0.40 -26.65 -1.81
N ARG A 276 0.98 -25.47 -1.96
CA ARG A 276 0.26 -24.25 -2.31
C ARG A 276 -0.32 -24.33 -3.72
N ASP A 277 0.51 -24.67 -4.70
CA ASP A 277 0.13 -24.58 -6.12
C ASP A 277 -0.88 -25.67 -6.53
N VAL A 278 -0.82 -26.85 -5.93
CA VAL A 278 -1.66 -28.00 -6.31
C VAL A 278 -2.84 -28.23 -5.37
N PHE A 279 -2.64 -28.02 -4.07
CA PHE A 279 -3.63 -28.38 -3.05
C PHE A 279 -4.28 -27.16 -2.40
N GLY A 280 -3.81 -25.94 -2.69
CA GLY A 280 -4.28 -24.73 -2.04
C GLY A 280 -3.95 -24.67 -0.56
N ILE A 281 -2.86 -25.36 -0.13
CA ILE A 281 -2.41 -25.42 1.26
C ILE A 281 -1.17 -24.55 1.41
N ASP A 282 -1.28 -23.46 2.17
CA ASP A 282 -0.17 -22.56 2.47
C ASP A 282 0.46 -22.96 3.82
N VAL A 283 1.79 -23.07 3.87
CA VAL A 283 2.54 -23.43 5.07
C VAL A 283 3.32 -22.22 5.54
N VAL A 284 3.03 -21.76 6.75
CA VAL A 284 3.69 -20.58 7.34
C VAL A 284 4.54 -21.02 8.52
N PHE A 285 5.85 -20.90 8.39
CA PHE A 285 6.78 -21.21 9.46
C PHE A 285 6.87 -20.09 10.50
N HIS A 286 7.06 -20.49 11.75
CA HIS A 286 7.29 -19.57 12.87
C HIS A 286 8.75 -19.63 13.30
N HIS A 287 9.39 -18.47 13.39
CA HIS A 287 10.80 -18.34 13.71
C HIS A 287 10.99 -17.53 15.00
N LYS A 288 11.95 -17.90 15.85
CA LYS A 288 12.48 -17.06 16.92
C LYS A 288 13.67 -16.25 16.45
N ASP A 289 14.49 -16.84 15.57
CA ASP A 289 15.66 -16.26 14.96
C ASP A 289 15.64 -16.50 13.43
N GLU A 290 16.65 -16.01 12.72
CA GLU A 290 16.70 -16.10 11.26
C GLU A 290 16.95 -17.52 10.73
N PHE A 291 17.26 -18.51 11.56
CA PHE A 291 17.83 -19.77 11.09
C PHE A 291 16.99 -21.02 11.31
N ARG A 292 16.11 -21.05 12.33
CA ARG A 292 15.36 -22.29 12.66
C ARG A 292 13.88 -22.03 12.95
N PRO A 293 12.97 -22.61 12.17
CA PRO A 293 11.58 -22.61 12.52
C PRO A 293 11.33 -23.48 13.75
N PHE A 294 10.53 -22.99 14.69
CA PHE A 294 10.11 -23.75 15.86
C PHE A 294 8.71 -24.37 15.75
N GLY A 295 8.00 -24.05 14.68
CA GLY A 295 6.66 -24.53 14.40
C GLY A 295 6.12 -23.97 13.10
N TYR A 296 4.94 -24.40 12.71
CA TYR A 296 4.28 -23.91 11.50
C TYR A 296 2.76 -23.82 11.67
N THR A 297 2.11 -23.09 10.80
CA THR A 297 0.66 -23.02 10.64
C THR A 297 0.32 -23.42 9.21
N LEU A 298 -0.74 -24.21 9.05
CA LEU A 298 -1.28 -24.58 7.74
C LEU A 298 -2.55 -23.79 7.47
N ILE A 299 -2.62 -23.15 6.29
CA ILE A 299 -3.81 -22.46 5.81
C ILE A 299 -4.36 -23.28 4.64
N ASP A 300 -5.48 -23.95 4.83
CA ASP A 300 -6.18 -24.66 3.76
C ASP A 300 -7.24 -23.74 3.14
N HIS A 301 -6.92 -23.20 1.98
CA HIS A 301 -7.81 -22.30 1.25
C HIS A 301 -9.02 -23.01 0.64
N LYS A 302 -8.95 -24.34 0.48
CA LYS A 302 -10.05 -25.14 -0.06
C LYS A 302 -11.23 -25.28 0.93
N THR A 303 -10.93 -25.42 2.20
CA THR A 303 -11.95 -25.58 3.26
C THR A 303 -12.03 -24.38 4.19
N GLU A 304 -11.31 -23.30 3.84
CA GLU A 304 -11.23 -22.07 4.64
C GLU A 304 -10.91 -22.36 6.11
N THR A 305 -9.83 -23.13 6.33
CA THR A 305 -9.48 -23.63 7.67
C THR A 305 -8.00 -23.39 7.95
N VAL A 306 -7.70 -22.97 9.19
CA VAL A 306 -6.34 -22.75 9.67
C VAL A 306 -5.99 -23.77 10.73
N TYR A 307 -5.02 -24.62 10.46
CA TYR A 307 -4.55 -25.67 11.35
C TYR A 307 -3.25 -25.28 12.03
N LYS A 308 -3.09 -25.73 13.28
CA LYS A 308 -1.80 -25.69 13.97
C LYS A 308 -0.99 -26.89 13.53
N GLY A 309 0.24 -26.70 13.08
CA GLY A 309 1.21 -27.74 12.78
C GLY A 309 1.96 -28.22 14.01
#